data_87004b89c47d278aa35689801f8a420e
#
_entry.id   87004b89c47d278aa35689801f8a420e
#
_cell.length_a   1.000
_cell.length_b   1.000
_cell.length_c   1.000
_cell.angle_alpha   90.00
_cell.angle_beta   90.00
_cell.angle_gamma   90.00
#
_symmetry.space_group_name_H-M   'P 1'
#
loop_
_entity.id
_entity.type
_entity.pdbx_description
1 polymer ?
#
loop_
_entity_poly.entity_id
_entity_poly.type
_entity_poly.pdbx_seq_one_letter_code
_entity_poly.pdbx_strand_id
1 'polypeptide(L)'
;METLNAVAVTIDVTGTLIHCPRLAEIYSSVLERHGTRIPASRLEGLIPTVWDEMDCRVEGGLDRFGEHEGGASGWWNDYLQRICDYQELAHPGPFAAAELFDRFAHADAWEIYPDVGPALDRMETMGLRLVALSNWDSRLPLLLDRLDLTGRFEAVIYSGAVGYEKPHASIFNAALEALGLRASSVVHIGDRAVDDVEGAEAVGMRALLLDRKDDDADVVDLMAAAERLRRVKPMLS
;
A
#
# COMPACT_ATOMS: atom_id res chain seq x y z
N MET A 1 -12.52 17.48 -16.78
CA MET A 1 -11.56 16.39 -16.40
C MET A 1 -11.54 15.36 -17.51
N GLU A 2 -10.35 14.88 -17.86
CA GLU A 2 -10.20 13.86 -18.91
C GLU A 2 -10.71 12.50 -18.43
N THR A 3 -11.41 11.79 -19.32
CA THR A 3 -11.94 10.45 -19.05
C THR A 3 -10.94 9.41 -19.51
N LEU A 4 -10.61 8.45 -18.65
CA LEU A 4 -9.64 7.38 -18.92
C LEU A 4 -10.36 6.09 -19.33
N ASN A 5 -10.05 5.59 -20.52
CA ASN A 5 -10.58 4.31 -21.00
C ASN A 5 -9.78 3.15 -20.38
N ALA A 6 -10.44 2.19 -19.76
CA ALA A 6 -9.80 1.06 -19.10
C ALA A 6 -10.56 -0.26 -19.34
N VAL A 7 -9.86 -1.37 -19.26
CA VAL A 7 -10.40 -2.74 -19.14
C VAL A 7 -10.25 -3.22 -17.71
N ALA A 8 -9.18 -2.82 -17.05
CA ALA A 8 -8.87 -3.15 -15.67
C ALA A 8 -8.27 -1.95 -14.93
N VAL A 9 -8.31 -2.04 -13.60
CA VAL A 9 -7.71 -1.06 -12.69
C VAL A 9 -6.83 -1.80 -11.70
N THR A 10 -5.61 -1.31 -11.51
CA THR A 10 -4.77 -1.70 -10.38
C THR A 10 -4.85 -0.60 -9.32
N ILE A 11 -5.00 -0.98 -8.06
CA ILE A 11 -5.26 -0.05 -6.96
C ILE A 11 -4.26 -0.30 -5.84
N ASP A 12 -3.56 0.75 -5.40
CA ASP A 12 -2.75 0.68 -4.21
C ASP A 12 -3.60 0.44 -2.96
N VAL A 13 -3.00 0.00 -1.87
CA VAL A 13 -3.71 -0.42 -0.66
C VAL A 13 -3.62 0.63 0.45
N THR A 14 -2.41 0.87 0.98
CA THR A 14 -2.23 1.77 2.13
C THR A 14 -2.24 3.23 1.70
N GLY A 15 -3.14 4.04 2.27
CA GLY A 15 -3.35 5.43 1.84
C GLY A 15 -4.43 5.56 0.76
N THR A 16 -4.66 4.49 -0.01
CA THR A 16 -5.65 4.45 -1.10
C THR A 16 -6.94 3.73 -0.68
N LEU A 17 -6.86 2.47 -0.24
CA LEU A 17 -8.00 1.66 0.20
C LEU A 17 -8.21 1.72 1.71
N ILE A 18 -7.10 1.63 2.46
CA ILE A 18 -7.10 1.51 3.92
C ILE A 18 -6.09 2.48 4.55
N HIS A 19 -6.35 2.80 5.82
CA HIS A 19 -5.42 3.55 6.66
C HIS A 19 -5.44 3.02 8.10
N CYS A 20 -4.42 3.39 8.88
CA CYS A 20 -4.35 3.08 10.30
C CYS A 20 -4.51 4.37 11.12
N PRO A 21 -5.72 4.75 11.54
CA PRO A 21 -5.96 6.03 12.22
C PRO A 21 -5.33 6.08 13.62
N ARG A 22 -5.10 4.92 14.24
CA ARG A 22 -4.53 4.79 15.59
C ARG A 22 -3.10 4.24 15.59
N LEU A 23 -2.33 4.54 14.53
CA LEU A 23 -0.97 4.00 14.37
C LEU A 23 -0.09 4.32 15.58
N ALA A 24 -0.04 5.58 15.99
CA ALA A 24 0.80 6.05 17.09
C ALA A 24 0.34 5.46 18.46
N GLU A 25 -0.96 5.33 18.70
CA GLU A 25 -1.50 4.72 19.90
C GLU A 25 -1.19 3.22 19.98
N ILE A 26 -1.26 2.51 18.86
CA ILE A 26 -0.90 1.09 18.79
C ILE A 26 0.58 0.93 19.16
N TYR A 27 1.47 1.69 18.53
CA TYR A 27 2.89 1.67 18.88
C TYR A 27 3.12 2.01 20.35
N SER A 28 2.54 3.12 20.86
CA SER A 28 2.67 3.55 22.25
C SER A 28 2.22 2.46 23.25
N SER A 29 1.07 1.84 22.97
CA SER A 29 0.49 0.79 23.82
C SER A 29 1.35 -0.49 23.83
N VAL A 30 1.84 -0.92 22.67
CA VAL A 30 2.73 -2.10 22.61
C VAL A 30 4.04 -1.82 23.30
N LEU A 31 4.68 -0.70 23.03
CA LEU A 31 5.93 -0.30 23.67
C LEU A 31 5.81 -0.23 25.19
N GLU A 32 4.71 0.33 25.73
CA GLU A 32 4.49 0.41 27.19
C GLU A 32 4.34 -0.98 27.82
N ARG A 33 3.68 -1.93 27.16
CA ARG A 33 3.60 -3.35 27.65
C ARG A 33 4.96 -4.01 27.72
N HIS A 34 5.90 -3.61 26.88
CA HIS A 34 7.29 -4.11 26.87
C HIS A 34 8.28 -3.23 27.63
N GLY A 35 7.77 -2.33 28.50
CA GLY A 35 8.60 -1.54 29.42
C GLY A 35 9.21 -0.27 28.80
N THR A 36 8.91 0.06 27.55
CA THR A 36 9.39 1.26 26.88
C THR A 36 8.24 2.26 26.72
N ARG A 37 8.39 3.47 27.25
CA ARG A 37 7.31 4.46 27.23
C ARG A 37 7.62 5.61 26.25
N ILE A 38 6.86 5.66 25.17
CA ILE A 38 6.85 6.78 24.21
C ILE A 38 5.39 7.20 24.03
N PRO A 39 5.02 8.45 24.37
CA PRO A 39 3.64 8.92 24.18
C PRO A 39 3.21 8.92 22.71
N ALA A 40 1.95 8.61 22.42
CA ALA A 40 1.42 8.59 21.06
C ALA A 40 1.65 9.93 20.33
N SER A 41 1.46 11.06 20.99
CA SER A 41 1.70 12.38 20.42
C SER A 41 3.16 12.62 19.96
N ARG A 42 4.12 11.89 20.53
CA ARG A 42 5.51 11.93 20.08
C ARG A 42 5.71 11.02 18.86
N LEU A 43 5.03 9.87 18.85
CA LEU A 43 5.10 8.90 17.77
C LEU A 43 4.42 9.39 16.49
N GLU A 44 3.38 10.22 16.56
CA GLU A 44 2.70 10.81 15.39
C GLU A 44 3.65 11.50 14.41
N GLY A 45 4.64 12.25 14.92
CA GLY A 45 5.67 12.89 14.09
C GLY A 45 6.88 12.00 13.80
N LEU A 46 7.19 11.10 14.73
CA LEU A 46 8.40 10.28 14.64
C LEU A 46 8.25 9.11 13.65
N ILE A 47 7.11 8.44 13.65
CA ILE A 47 6.84 7.30 12.76
C ILE A 47 7.03 7.69 11.28
N PRO A 48 6.40 8.77 10.75
CA PRO A 48 6.65 9.20 9.38
C PRO A 48 8.11 9.56 9.11
N THR A 49 8.76 10.28 10.03
CA THR A 49 10.16 10.66 9.88
C THR A 49 11.08 9.45 9.73
N VAL A 50 10.92 8.45 10.60
CA VAL A 50 11.71 7.21 10.53
C VAL A 50 11.37 6.41 9.28
N TRP A 51 10.10 6.42 8.88
CA TRP A 51 9.67 5.79 7.63
C TRP A 51 10.41 6.39 6.44
N ASP A 52 10.40 7.70 6.29
CA ASP A 52 11.04 8.41 5.18
C ASP A 52 12.56 8.18 5.16
N GLU A 53 13.21 8.07 6.31
CA GLU A 53 14.63 7.72 6.40
C GLU A 53 14.93 6.27 5.99
N MET A 54 14.07 5.34 6.39
CA MET A 54 14.23 3.91 6.10
C MET A 54 13.61 3.50 4.76
N ASP A 55 12.83 4.39 4.15
CA ASP A 55 12.32 4.25 2.77
C ASP A 55 13.44 4.41 1.72
N CYS A 56 14.70 4.24 2.16
CA CYS A 56 15.82 4.08 1.24
C CYS A 56 15.59 2.82 0.43
N ARG A 57 15.27 2.99 -0.85
CA ARG A 57 15.04 1.88 -1.76
C ARG A 57 16.27 1.00 -1.84
N VAL A 58 16.05 -0.30 -1.77
CA VAL A 58 17.12 -1.26 -2.03
C VAL A 58 17.61 -1.05 -3.47
N GLU A 59 18.91 -1.17 -3.68
CA GLU A 59 19.52 -0.99 -5.00
C GLU A 59 18.81 -1.89 -6.03
N GLY A 60 18.48 -1.33 -7.18
CA GLY A 60 17.77 -2.05 -8.23
C GLY A 60 16.26 -2.24 -8.02
N GLY A 61 15.68 -1.61 -7.00
CA GLY A 61 14.23 -1.67 -6.72
C GLY A 61 13.76 -3.01 -6.14
N LEU A 62 14.67 -3.80 -5.58
CA LEU A 62 14.34 -5.05 -4.89
C LEU A 62 13.43 -4.82 -3.68
N ASP A 63 12.65 -5.82 -3.32
CA ASP A 63 11.77 -5.75 -2.15
C ASP A 63 12.57 -5.68 -0.85
N ARG A 64 12.39 -4.60 -0.09
CA ARG A 64 13.09 -4.37 1.18
C ARG A 64 12.91 -5.48 2.21
N PHE A 65 11.77 -6.11 2.20
CA PHE A 65 11.43 -7.16 3.15
C PHE A 65 12.11 -8.48 2.79
N GLY A 66 12.20 -8.81 1.49
CA GLY A 66 12.84 -10.02 1.02
C GLY A 66 14.37 -9.94 1.07
N GLU A 67 14.93 -8.77 0.83
CA GLU A 67 16.38 -8.55 0.87
C GLU A 67 16.94 -8.40 2.29
N HIS A 68 16.11 -8.13 3.28
CA HIS A 68 16.55 -8.03 4.66
C HIS A 68 16.91 -9.41 5.21
N GLU A 69 18.08 -9.55 5.89
CA GLU A 69 18.57 -10.83 6.45
C GLU A 69 17.55 -11.53 7.35
N GLY A 70 16.78 -10.74 8.13
CA GLY A 70 15.70 -11.24 9.00
C GLY A 70 14.33 -11.30 8.32
N GLY A 71 14.26 -11.08 7.00
CA GLY A 71 13.00 -10.94 6.26
C GLY A 71 12.16 -9.76 6.75
N ALA A 72 10.87 -9.77 6.46
CA ALA A 72 9.95 -8.71 6.87
C ALA A 72 9.97 -8.44 8.38
N SER A 73 9.95 -9.48 9.19
CA SER A 73 9.99 -9.34 10.66
C SER A 73 11.27 -8.65 11.14
N GLY A 74 12.42 -8.96 10.52
CA GLY A 74 13.69 -8.31 10.81
C GLY A 74 13.68 -6.84 10.42
N TRP A 75 13.19 -6.52 9.23
CA TRP A 75 13.07 -5.13 8.78
C TRP A 75 12.20 -4.29 9.72
N TRP A 76 11.05 -4.80 10.14
CA TRP A 76 10.17 -4.11 11.07
C TRP A 76 10.76 -4.01 12.49
N ASN A 77 11.62 -4.97 12.88
CA ASN A 77 12.39 -4.88 14.13
C ASN A 77 13.40 -3.72 14.07
N ASP A 78 14.12 -3.58 12.96
CA ASP A 78 15.09 -2.49 12.78
C ASP A 78 14.39 -1.13 12.67
N TYR A 79 13.19 -1.09 12.07
CA TYR A 79 12.35 0.10 12.07
C TYR A 79 11.97 0.52 13.51
N LEU A 80 11.59 -0.44 14.37
CA LEU A 80 11.30 -0.16 15.78
C LEU A 80 12.56 0.28 16.54
N GLN A 81 13.71 -0.34 16.27
CA GLN A 81 14.98 0.08 16.84
C GLN A 81 15.27 1.55 16.50
N ARG A 82 15.08 1.94 15.23
CA ARG A 82 15.32 3.31 14.79
C ARG A 82 14.41 4.32 15.49
N ILE A 83 13.15 3.97 15.72
CA ILE A 83 12.22 4.78 16.53
C ILE A 83 12.74 4.97 17.96
N CYS A 84 13.26 3.90 18.58
CA CYS A 84 13.81 3.96 19.93
C CYS A 84 15.10 4.80 19.98
N ASP A 85 15.97 4.69 18.98
CA ASP A 85 17.22 5.46 18.90
C ASP A 85 16.96 6.97 18.86
N TYR A 86 15.94 7.41 18.14
CA TYR A 86 15.50 8.82 18.13
C TYR A 86 15.07 9.37 19.50
N GLN A 87 14.70 8.47 20.41
CA GLN A 87 14.29 8.82 21.77
C GLN A 87 15.38 8.51 22.79
N GLU A 88 16.59 8.13 22.35
CA GLU A 88 17.68 7.68 23.20
C GLU A 88 17.27 6.56 24.18
N LEU A 89 16.36 5.69 23.73
CA LEU A 89 15.84 4.56 24.49
C LEU A 89 16.41 3.24 23.99
N ALA A 90 16.60 2.32 24.94
CA ALA A 90 16.96 0.95 24.58
C ALA A 90 15.81 0.28 23.80
N HIS A 91 16.16 -0.59 22.87
CA HIS A 91 15.19 -1.43 22.17
C HIS A 91 14.36 -2.27 23.16
N PRO A 92 13.03 -2.31 23.03
CA PRO A 92 12.15 -3.03 23.97
C PRO A 92 12.25 -4.55 23.88
N GLY A 93 13.08 -5.05 22.99
CA GLY A 93 13.28 -6.47 22.75
C GLY A 93 12.48 -7.02 21.57
N PRO A 94 12.81 -8.23 21.10
CA PRO A 94 12.22 -8.82 19.89
C PRO A 94 10.72 -9.13 20.04
N PHE A 95 10.23 -9.32 21.25
CA PHE A 95 8.81 -9.56 21.49
C PHE A 95 7.93 -8.36 21.19
N ALA A 96 8.41 -7.14 21.43
CA ALA A 96 7.67 -5.91 21.07
C ALA A 96 7.55 -5.75 19.55
N ALA A 97 8.64 -5.99 18.83
CA ALA A 97 8.63 -5.96 17.37
C ALA A 97 7.71 -7.05 16.80
N ALA A 98 7.77 -8.27 17.33
CA ALA A 98 6.91 -9.37 16.91
C ALA A 98 5.43 -9.08 17.18
N GLU A 99 5.09 -8.48 18.32
CA GLU A 99 3.71 -8.08 18.65
C GLU A 99 3.21 -6.99 17.70
N LEU A 100 4.02 -5.96 17.39
CA LEU A 100 3.67 -4.95 16.40
C LEU A 100 3.49 -5.57 15.01
N PHE A 101 4.40 -6.44 14.61
CA PHE A 101 4.31 -7.12 13.33
C PHE A 101 2.99 -7.91 13.19
N ASP A 102 2.65 -8.71 14.21
CA ASP A 102 1.38 -9.45 14.25
C ASP A 102 0.18 -8.51 14.30
N ARG A 103 0.24 -7.46 15.10
CA ARG A 103 -0.86 -6.50 15.28
C ARG A 103 -1.33 -5.86 13.99
N PHE A 104 -0.41 -5.52 13.09
CA PHE A 104 -0.74 -4.96 11.78
C PHE A 104 -1.19 -6.00 10.73
N ALA A 105 -1.21 -7.28 11.07
CA ALA A 105 -1.91 -8.29 10.28
C ALA A 105 -3.40 -8.42 10.64
N HIS A 106 -3.88 -7.71 11.69
CA HIS A 106 -5.26 -7.77 12.14
C HIS A 106 -6.10 -6.61 11.61
N ALA A 107 -7.33 -6.91 11.19
CA ALA A 107 -8.25 -5.92 10.59
C ALA A 107 -8.58 -4.75 11.52
N ASP A 108 -8.65 -4.98 12.83
CA ASP A 108 -9.00 -3.95 13.82
C ASP A 108 -7.91 -2.88 14.04
N ALA A 109 -6.74 -3.02 13.41
CA ALA A 109 -5.74 -1.97 13.31
C ALA A 109 -6.03 -0.99 12.16
N TRP A 110 -6.87 -1.36 11.23
CA TRP A 110 -7.09 -0.65 9.98
C TRP A 110 -8.54 -0.20 9.81
N GLU A 111 -8.73 0.86 9.07
CA GLU A 111 -10.03 1.32 8.62
C GLU A 111 -10.03 1.43 7.09
N ILE A 112 -11.12 0.96 6.48
CA ILE A 112 -11.37 1.16 5.05
C ILE A 112 -11.91 2.57 4.87
N TYR A 113 -11.38 3.33 3.92
CA TYR A 113 -11.94 4.66 3.64
C TYR A 113 -13.40 4.57 3.19
N PRO A 114 -14.26 5.51 3.59
CA PRO A 114 -15.72 5.41 3.35
C PRO A 114 -16.13 5.36 1.87
N ASP A 115 -15.32 5.94 0.99
CA ASP A 115 -15.53 5.99 -0.46
C ASP A 115 -15.16 4.69 -1.19
N VAL A 116 -14.39 3.81 -0.55
CA VAL A 116 -13.84 2.60 -1.18
C VAL A 116 -14.95 1.63 -1.60
N GLY A 117 -15.85 1.26 -0.68
CA GLY A 117 -16.94 0.34 -1.02
C GLY A 117 -17.75 0.81 -2.23
N PRO A 118 -18.33 2.04 -2.18
CA PRO A 118 -19.06 2.61 -3.30
C PRO A 118 -18.26 2.72 -4.60
N ALA A 119 -16.97 3.06 -4.53
CA ALA A 119 -16.11 3.17 -5.70
C ALA A 119 -15.85 1.81 -6.36
N LEU A 120 -15.56 0.78 -5.57
CA LEU A 120 -15.38 -0.59 -6.07
C LEU A 120 -16.67 -1.10 -6.70
N ASP A 121 -17.84 -0.89 -6.06
CA ASP A 121 -19.16 -1.28 -6.62
C ASP A 121 -19.41 -0.62 -7.98
N ARG A 122 -19.05 0.66 -8.12
CA ARG A 122 -19.16 1.39 -9.37
C ARG A 122 -18.25 0.81 -10.45
N MET A 123 -16.98 0.55 -10.14
CA MET A 123 -16.01 -0.04 -11.07
C MET A 123 -16.44 -1.43 -11.53
N GLU A 124 -16.93 -2.29 -10.61
CA GLU A 124 -17.46 -3.61 -10.92
C GLU A 124 -18.73 -3.54 -11.78
N THR A 125 -19.65 -2.61 -11.47
CA THR A 125 -20.86 -2.40 -12.28
C THR A 125 -20.51 -1.96 -13.71
N MET A 126 -19.43 -1.20 -13.90
CA MET A 126 -18.89 -0.90 -15.22
C MET A 126 -18.23 -2.13 -15.88
N GLY A 127 -18.01 -3.22 -15.13
CA GLY A 127 -17.36 -4.44 -15.59
C GLY A 127 -15.84 -4.30 -15.70
N LEU A 128 -15.23 -3.40 -14.95
CA LEU A 128 -13.77 -3.30 -14.83
C LEU A 128 -13.25 -4.47 -13.97
N ARG A 129 -12.09 -5.00 -14.35
CA ARG A 129 -11.36 -6.01 -13.57
C ARG A 129 -10.46 -5.28 -12.58
N LEU A 130 -10.43 -5.70 -11.32
CA LEU A 130 -9.71 -5.01 -10.26
C LEU A 130 -8.57 -5.88 -9.74
N VAL A 131 -7.41 -5.27 -9.48
CA VAL A 131 -6.24 -5.90 -8.87
C VAL A 131 -5.72 -4.98 -7.77
N ALA A 132 -5.47 -5.53 -6.58
CA ALA A 132 -4.73 -4.82 -5.53
C ALA A 132 -3.23 -4.93 -5.82
N LEU A 133 -2.49 -3.81 -5.74
CA LEU A 133 -1.05 -3.76 -6.05
C LEU A 133 -0.33 -2.85 -5.05
N SER A 134 0.52 -3.41 -4.18
CA SER A 134 1.10 -2.63 -3.09
C SER A 134 2.52 -3.07 -2.69
N ASN A 135 3.30 -2.14 -2.16
CA ASN A 135 4.57 -2.43 -1.50
C ASN A 135 4.28 -2.96 -0.09
N TRP A 136 4.17 -4.28 0.03
CA TRP A 136 3.81 -4.99 1.26
C TRP A 136 4.51 -6.34 1.36
N ASP A 137 4.63 -6.83 2.59
CA ASP A 137 5.06 -8.20 2.87
C ASP A 137 3.91 -9.23 2.80
N SER A 138 4.21 -10.47 3.16
CA SER A 138 3.31 -11.61 3.04
C SER A 138 2.02 -11.55 3.89
N ARG A 139 1.85 -10.55 4.75
CA ARG A 139 0.64 -10.35 5.56
C ARG A 139 -0.52 -9.77 4.76
N LEU A 140 -0.25 -9.10 3.61
CA LEU A 140 -1.27 -8.37 2.86
C LEU A 140 -2.48 -9.23 2.43
N PRO A 141 -2.32 -10.43 1.85
CA PRO A 141 -3.47 -11.23 1.44
C PRO A 141 -4.40 -11.58 2.61
N LEU A 142 -3.83 -11.94 3.78
CA LEU A 142 -4.59 -12.24 4.97
C LEU A 142 -5.29 -10.99 5.54
N LEU A 143 -4.64 -9.84 5.48
CA LEU A 143 -5.23 -8.57 5.92
C LEU A 143 -6.45 -8.21 5.06
N LEU A 144 -6.32 -8.28 3.73
CA LEU A 144 -7.43 -8.01 2.82
C LEU A 144 -8.60 -9.00 2.99
N ASP A 145 -8.30 -10.26 3.29
CA ASP A 145 -9.32 -11.26 3.62
C ASP A 145 -10.08 -10.89 4.91
N ARG A 146 -9.36 -10.50 5.96
CA ARG A 146 -9.94 -10.06 7.24
C ARG A 146 -10.73 -8.75 7.15
N LEU A 147 -10.48 -7.96 6.13
CA LEU A 147 -11.21 -6.73 5.82
C LEU A 147 -12.37 -6.94 4.83
N ASP A 148 -12.66 -8.20 4.45
CA ASP A 148 -13.66 -8.56 3.44
C ASP A 148 -13.43 -7.91 2.06
N LEU A 149 -12.17 -7.60 1.73
CA LEU A 149 -11.80 -6.97 0.47
C LEU A 149 -11.28 -7.95 -0.60
N THR A 150 -10.78 -9.13 -0.22
CA THR A 150 -10.15 -10.08 -1.17
C THR A 150 -11.07 -10.43 -2.34
N GLY A 151 -12.36 -10.64 -2.07
CA GLY A 151 -13.36 -11.00 -3.09
C GLY A 151 -13.63 -9.92 -4.14
N ARG A 152 -13.14 -8.69 -3.94
CA ARG A 152 -13.27 -7.57 -4.87
C ARG A 152 -12.18 -7.55 -5.94
N PHE A 153 -11.09 -8.29 -5.72
CA PHE A 153 -9.91 -8.28 -6.57
C PHE A 153 -9.70 -9.62 -7.24
N GLU A 154 -9.39 -9.59 -8.52
CA GLU A 154 -9.02 -10.78 -9.30
C GLU A 154 -7.65 -11.32 -8.89
N ALA A 155 -6.76 -10.43 -8.45
CA ALA A 155 -5.45 -10.77 -7.90
C ALA A 155 -5.01 -9.75 -6.84
N VAL A 156 -4.16 -10.21 -5.94
CA VAL A 156 -3.44 -9.37 -4.95
C VAL A 156 -1.95 -9.49 -5.25
N ILE A 157 -1.38 -8.42 -5.78
CA ILE A 157 0.05 -8.33 -6.13
C ILE A 157 0.74 -7.50 -5.05
N TYR A 158 1.80 -8.04 -4.46
CA TYR A 158 2.56 -7.34 -3.42
C TYR A 158 4.07 -7.59 -3.56
N SER A 159 4.85 -6.62 -3.18
CA SER A 159 6.30 -6.61 -3.40
C SER A 159 7.00 -7.82 -2.81
N GLY A 160 6.62 -8.25 -1.60
CA GLY A 160 7.20 -9.43 -0.96
C GLY A 160 6.97 -10.75 -1.70
N ALA A 161 5.98 -10.84 -2.61
CA ALA A 161 5.81 -12.02 -3.46
C ALA A 161 6.53 -11.89 -4.81
N VAL A 162 6.62 -10.65 -5.32
CA VAL A 162 7.24 -10.36 -6.63
C VAL A 162 8.76 -10.23 -6.51
N GLY A 163 9.28 -9.83 -5.34
CA GLY A 163 10.68 -9.52 -5.11
C GLY A 163 11.10 -8.12 -5.52
N TYR A 164 10.17 -7.28 -5.95
CA TYR A 164 10.41 -5.89 -6.38
C TYR A 164 9.32 -4.97 -5.90
N GLU A 165 9.71 -3.77 -5.44
CA GLU A 165 8.80 -2.71 -4.99
C GLU A 165 8.42 -1.75 -6.12
N LYS A 166 7.26 -1.10 -6.02
CA LYS A 166 6.99 0.11 -6.80
C LYS A 166 8.07 1.18 -6.49
N PRO A 167 8.56 1.90 -7.47
CA PRO A 167 8.12 2.03 -8.86
C PRO A 167 8.80 1.04 -9.84
N HIS A 168 9.46 -0.03 -9.38
CA HIS A 168 10.13 -0.95 -10.27
C HIS A 168 9.11 -1.64 -11.22
N ALA A 169 9.48 -1.74 -12.51
CA ALA A 169 8.60 -2.26 -13.56
C ALA A 169 8.07 -3.69 -13.29
N SER A 170 8.83 -4.52 -12.58
CA SER A 170 8.47 -5.92 -12.34
C SER A 170 7.15 -6.09 -11.59
N ILE A 171 6.84 -5.23 -10.61
CA ILE A 171 5.61 -5.36 -9.84
C ILE A 171 4.38 -5.00 -10.69
N PHE A 172 4.47 -3.99 -11.55
CA PHE A 172 3.40 -3.63 -12.49
C PHE A 172 3.24 -4.70 -13.57
N ASN A 173 4.34 -5.25 -14.09
CA ASN A 173 4.31 -6.33 -15.07
C ASN A 173 3.66 -7.60 -14.48
N ALA A 174 3.89 -7.93 -13.21
CA ALA A 174 3.21 -9.03 -12.54
C ALA A 174 1.68 -8.82 -12.53
N ALA A 175 1.20 -7.59 -12.31
CA ALA A 175 -0.22 -7.29 -12.38
C ALA A 175 -0.77 -7.39 -13.82
N LEU A 176 -0.01 -6.93 -14.81
CA LEU A 176 -0.37 -7.06 -16.24
C LEU A 176 -0.44 -8.52 -16.67
N GLU A 177 0.51 -9.35 -16.22
CA GLU A 177 0.53 -10.78 -16.48
C GLU A 177 -0.68 -11.48 -15.86
N ALA A 178 -0.99 -11.21 -14.59
CA ALA A 178 -2.17 -11.74 -13.91
C ALA A 178 -3.47 -11.38 -14.65
N LEU A 179 -3.54 -10.16 -15.19
CA LEU A 179 -4.68 -9.70 -15.97
C LEU A 179 -4.68 -10.24 -17.43
N GLY A 180 -3.55 -10.64 -17.97
CA GLY A 180 -3.41 -10.98 -19.39
C GLY A 180 -3.70 -9.78 -20.31
N LEU A 181 -3.36 -8.55 -19.87
CA LEU A 181 -3.68 -7.30 -20.56
C LEU A 181 -2.41 -6.52 -20.94
N ARG A 182 -2.54 -5.68 -21.96
CA ARG A 182 -1.52 -4.68 -22.29
C ARG A 182 -1.64 -3.48 -21.35
N ALA A 183 -0.52 -2.87 -20.99
CA ALA A 183 -0.43 -1.71 -20.10
C ALA A 183 -1.40 -0.58 -20.49
N SER A 184 -1.52 -0.26 -21.77
CA SER A 184 -2.42 0.80 -22.29
C SER A 184 -3.92 0.58 -22.01
N SER A 185 -4.30 -0.63 -21.56
CA SER A 185 -5.68 -1.00 -21.20
C SER A 185 -5.94 -1.00 -19.70
N VAL A 186 -4.92 -0.67 -18.90
CA VAL A 186 -4.98 -0.68 -17.44
C VAL A 186 -4.71 0.73 -16.92
N VAL A 187 -5.44 1.13 -15.89
CA VAL A 187 -5.20 2.37 -15.13
C VAL A 187 -4.75 1.99 -13.73
N HIS A 188 -3.68 2.60 -13.25
CA HIS A 188 -3.26 2.47 -11.86
C HIS A 188 -3.80 3.64 -11.03
N ILE A 189 -4.18 3.40 -9.78
CA ILE A 189 -4.62 4.43 -8.84
C ILE A 189 -3.84 4.22 -7.54
N GLY A 190 -3.16 5.25 -7.07
CA GLY A 190 -2.41 5.21 -5.81
C GLY A 190 -2.11 6.61 -5.28
N ASP A 191 -1.55 6.67 -4.06
CA ASP A 191 -1.36 7.92 -3.31
C ASP A 191 0.07 8.48 -3.36
N ARG A 192 1.00 7.77 -4.04
CA ARG A 192 2.41 8.18 -4.12
C ARG A 192 2.81 8.50 -5.56
N ALA A 193 3.17 9.78 -5.79
CA ALA A 193 3.51 10.25 -7.13
C ALA A 193 4.61 9.39 -7.80
N VAL A 194 5.69 9.09 -7.08
CA VAL A 194 6.82 8.33 -7.65
C VAL A 194 6.51 6.85 -7.75
N ASP A 195 6.01 6.24 -6.67
CA ASP A 195 5.80 4.79 -6.62
C ASP A 195 4.64 4.36 -7.51
N ASP A 196 3.53 5.08 -7.47
CA ASP A 196 2.32 4.69 -8.18
C ASP A 196 2.26 5.31 -9.59
N VAL A 197 2.39 6.65 -9.68
CA VAL A 197 2.17 7.33 -10.95
C VAL A 197 3.34 7.13 -11.91
N GLU A 198 4.54 7.56 -11.52
CA GLU A 198 5.72 7.44 -12.39
C GLU A 198 6.04 5.96 -12.69
N GLY A 199 5.90 5.06 -11.67
CA GLY A 199 6.12 3.64 -11.85
C GLY A 199 5.17 2.99 -12.84
N ALA A 200 3.87 3.28 -12.76
CA ALA A 200 2.87 2.77 -13.71
C ALA A 200 3.07 3.35 -15.12
N GLU A 201 3.35 4.65 -15.23
CA GLU A 201 3.60 5.30 -16.52
C GLU A 201 4.86 4.77 -17.21
N ALA A 202 5.89 4.44 -16.44
CA ALA A 202 7.13 3.86 -16.98
C ALA A 202 6.91 2.51 -17.70
N VAL A 203 5.87 1.75 -17.34
CA VAL A 203 5.50 0.50 -18.04
C VAL A 203 4.41 0.72 -19.10
N GLY A 204 3.96 1.96 -19.32
CA GLY A 204 2.96 2.33 -20.32
C GLY A 204 1.51 2.19 -19.85
N MET A 205 1.27 2.04 -18.55
CA MET A 205 -0.07 2.24 -17.96
C MET A 205 -0.40 3.73 -17.93
N ARG A 206 -1.67 4.06 -17.74
CA ARG A 206 -2.07 5.38 -17.26
C ARG A 206 -2.23 5.32 -15.75
N ALA A 207 -2.04 6.45 -15.08
CA ALA A 207 -2.18 6.50 -13.64
C ALA A 207 -3.03 7.69 -13.20
N LEU A 208 -3.54 7.62 -11.97
CA LEU A 208 -4.19 8.71 -11.25
C LEU A 208 -3.56 8.82 -9.88
N LEU A 209 -3.04 10.00 -9.56
CA LEU A 209 -2.63 10.34 -8.20
C LEU A 209 -3.87 10.62 -7.36
N LEU A 210 -4.06 9.84 -6.31
CA LEU A 210 -5.09 10.04 -5.31
C LEU A 210 -4.46 10.68 -4.08
N ASP A 211 -4.80 11.94 -3.79
CA ASP A 211 -4.40 12.57 -2.53
C ASP A 211 -5.64 13.12 -1.82
N ARG A 212 -5.92 12.57 -0.65
CA ARG A 212 -7.10 12.90 0.17
C ARG A 212 -6.98 14.25 0.88
N LYS A 213 -5.83 14.91 0.77
CA LYS A 213 -5.51 16.18 1.46
C LYS A 213 -5.16 17.30 0.51
N ASP A 214 -4.90 16.98 -0.76
CA ASP A 214 -4.46 17.94 -1.77
C ASP A 214 -5.49 18.02 -2.90
N ASP A 215 -6.18 19.16 -2.99
CA ASP A 215 -7.15 19.42 -4.05
C ASP A 215 -6.52 19.58 -5.44
N ASP A 216 -5.19 19.74 -5.51
CA ASP A 216 -4.43 19.81 -6.77
C ASP A 216 -4.04 18.43 -7.31
N ALA A 217 -4.27 17.33 -6.55
CA ALA A 217 -4.11 15.98 -7.05
C ALA A 217 -5.07 15.64 -8.19
N ASP A 218 -4.81 14.55 -8.90
CA ASP A 218 -5.71 14.09 -9.97
C ASP A 218 -7.11 13.79 -9.45
N VAL A 219 -7.20 13.20 -8.27
CA VAL A 219 -8.45 12.85 -7.58
C VAL A 219 -8.25 12.90 -6.06
N VAL A 220 -9.29 13.31 -5.35
CA VAL A 220 -9.28 13.48 -3.88
C VAL A 220 -9.76 12.22 -3.14
N ASP A 221 -10.38 11.28 -3.83
CA ASP A 221 -10.87 10.02 -3.30
C ASP A 221 -11.04 8.96 -4.41
N LEU A 222 -11.28 7.72 -4.03
CA LEU A 222 -11.43 6.61 -4.98
C LEU A 222 -12.73 6.72 -5.80
N MET A 223 -13.78 7.35 -5.26
CA MET A 223 -15.02 7.59 -6.00
C MET A 223 -14.79 8.59 -7.15
N ALA A 224 -14.06 9.67 -6.91
CA ALA A 224 -13.67 10.62 -7.94
C ALA A 224 -12.82 9.93 -9.03
N ALA A 225 -11.93 9.01 -8.63
CA ALA A 225 -11.19 8.18 -9.58
C ALA A 225 -12.13 7.30 -10.42
N ALA A 226 -13.10 6.61 -9.80
CA ALA A 226 -14.08 5.79 -10.51
C ALA A 226 -14.92 6.61 -11.51
N GLU A 227 -15.19 7.88 -11.22
CA GLU A 227 -15.92 8.79 -12.12
C GLU A 227 -15.11 9.17 -13.35
N ARG A 228 -13.79 9.16 -13.28
CA ARG A 228 -12.90 9.41 -14.41
C ARG A 228 -12.71 8.19 -15.33
N LEU A 229 -13.16 7.01 -14.93
CA LEU A 229 -13.00 5.78 -15.71
C LEU A 229 -14.14 5.54 -16.69
N ARG A 230 -13.80 4.93 -17.85
CA ARG A 230 -14.74 4.37 -18.82
C ARG A 230 -14.25 3.00 -19.26
N ARG A 231 -15.14 2.01 -19.14
CA ARG A 231 -14.80 0.67 -19.64
C ARG A 231 -14.79 0.66 -21.17
N VAL A 232 -13.73 0.12 -21.74
CA VAL A 232 -13.64 -0.21 -23.17
C VAL A 232 -13.55 -1.72 -23.34
N LYS A 233 -14.01 -2.21 -24.51
CA LYS A 233 -13.80 -3.62 -24.84
C LYS A 233 -12.30 -3.88 -25.09
N PRO A 234 -11.74 -4.99 -24.58
CA PRO A 234 -10.38 -5.36 -24.95
C PRO A 234 -10.28 -5.45 -26.47
N MET A 235 -9.28 -4.78 -27.04
CA MET A 235 -8.96 -5.06 -28.44
C MET A 235 -8.34 -6.45 -28.48
N LEU A 236 -9.03 -7.39 -29.12
CA LEU A 236 -8.47 -8.70 -29.41
C LEU A 236 -7.26 -8.49 -30.31
N SER A 237 -6.13 -9.01 -29.88
CA SER A 237 -4.85 -9.02 -30.64
C SER A 237 -4.94 -9.95 -31.82
#